data_6a43d9bdca05938a9a1a8644c94c0c41
#
_entry.id   6a43d9bdca05938a9a1a8644c94c0c41
#
_cell.length_a   1.000
_cell.length_b   1.000
_cell.length_c   1.000
_cell.angle_alpha   90.00
_cell.angle_beta   90.00
_cell.angle_gamma   90.00
#
_symmetry.space_group_name_H-M   'P 1'
#
loop_
_entity.id
_entity.type
_entity.pdbx_description
1 polymer ?
#
loop_
_entity_poly.entity_id
_entity_poly.type
_entity_poly.pdbx_seq_one_letter_code
_entity_poly.pdbx_strand_id
1 'polypeptide(L)'
;MSKKKKEKIRVNFIGKNAYDVTGSSVFIEMENQNILIEYGLHQGSSVSKEYKLNIQKPKGLPIKKINYIFLNHMHVDHIGNIPFLYKHGCQAIILIPKGNKEILEALLYDCAHIMFKDSETLTKSLHRNVDPIYAEIDVENVLAHVEEYDCEEKIVLNDEITFCYQPSGHIINSYSLELWLTQNNHTKKIVYTSDLGNISVPQYYVNTFKPIQKANLVIGEATYAKKEKKITNKDRKKDLEKIESVVNQFCVNGHGKVLFPTFSLHRTQTMMTVLYKIFKDVENFNTKIIVASPLANKICDIFLQKLEGEDKKLFEEVIAWKNIIRVREFEDLQYYLNLKEPMIFLASAGFCQAGYSKAICASLLPSSNNCIVVCGYAMPDTLIYKIKNGTNKYLSIDGIAYRNRCNCVTLKSFSSHMNHDDLLKYYSDFLAEKICIVHSEMQDKIEFCNELQEELRKKNKTGRVICTNKDTCVNL
;
A
#
# COMPACT_ATOMS: atom_id res chain seq x y z
N MET A 1 -44.68 -10.95 3.01
CA MET A 1 -43.51 -11.88 2.89
C MET A 1 -42.65 -11.72 4.13
N SER A 2 -42.65 -12.70 5.04
CA SER A 2 -41.81 -12.71 6.24
C SER A 2 -40.34 -12.71 5.79
N LYS A 3 -39.55 -11.68 6.16
CA LYS A 3 -38.10 -11.71 5.98
C LYS A 3 -37.58 -12.91 6.78
N LYS A 4 -37.02 -13.95 6.07
CA LYS A 4 -36.29 -15.00 6.77
C LYS A 4 -35.20 -14.30 7.60
N LYS A 5 -35.25 -14.45 8.93
CA LYS A 5 -34.20 -13.98 9.83
C LYS A 5 -32.86 -14.56 9.37
N LYS A 6 -31.85 -13.72 9.17
CA LYS A 6 -30.49 -14.18 8.95
C LYS A 6 -29.96 -14.75 10.27
N GLU A 7 -29.84 -16.06 10.38
CA GLU A 7 -29.41 -16.72 11.61
C GLU A 7 -27.93 -16.57 11.90
N LYS A 8 -27.12 -16.16 10.91
CA LYS A 8 -25.64 -16.15 10.97
C LYS A 8 -25.06 -14.89 10.37
N ILE A 9 -23.96 -14.41 10.95
CA ILE A 9 -23.09 -13.38 10.39
C ILE A 9 -22.36 -13.99 9.20
N ARG A 10 -22.43 -13.33 8.02
CA ARG A 10 -21.80 -13.80 6.78
C ARG A 10 -20.66 -12.88 6.40
N VAL A 11 -19.49 -13.46 6.17
CA VAL A 11 -18.28 -12.75 5.72
C VAL A 11 -17.99 -13.15 4.28
N ASN A 12 -18.08 -12.18 3.37
CA ASN A 12 -17.94 -12.36 1.92
C ASN A 12 -16.65 -11.68 1.44
N PHE A 13 -15.81 -12.41 0.74
CA PHE A 13 -14.56 -11.91 0.19
C PHE A 13 -14.83 -11.39 -1.23
N ILE A 14 -15.14 -10.11 -1.34
CA ILE A 14 -15.59 -9.48 -2.60
C ILE A 14 -14.47 -8.75 -3.34
N GLY A 15 -13.35 -8.47 -2.66
CA GLY A 15 -12.18 -7.84 -3.23
C GLY A 15 -11.29 -8.82 -3.99
N LYS A 16 -10.45 -8.28 -4.87
CA LYS A 16 -9.46 -9.07 -5.61
C LYS A 16 -8.37 -9.61 -4.67
N ASN A 17 -8.13 -8.97 -3.52
CA ASN A 17 -7.23 -9.46 -2.48
C ASN A 17 -7.58 -10.86 -1.96
N ALA A 18 -8.79 -11.36 -2.22
CA ALA A 18 -9.14 -12.76 -1.97
C ALA A 18 -8.30 -13.75 -2.80
N TYR A 19 -7.63 -13.32 -3.88
CA TYR A 19 -6.81 -14.15 -4.76
C TYR A 19 -5.61 -13.44 -5.41
N ASP A 20 -5.35 -12.19 -5.04
CA ASP A 20 -4.25 -11.35 -5.53
C ASP A 20 -3.80 -10.39 -4.42
N VAL A 21 -2.83 -9.52 -4.68
CA VAL A 21 -2.25 -8.57 -3.72
C VAL A 21 -2.81 -7.14 -3.80
N THR A 22 -3.88 -6.90 -4.55
CA THR A 22 -4.48 -5.56 -4.67
C THR A 22 -6.01 -5.61 -4.65
N GLY A 23 -6.66 -4.48 -4.42
CA GLY A 23 -8.11 -4.38 -4.41
C GLY A 23 -8.74 -5.00 -3.16
N SER A 24 -8.25 -4.61 -1.99
CA SER A 24 -8.69 -5.12 -0.70
C SER A 24 -10.15 -4.77 -0.42
N SER A 25 -10.97 -5.78 -0.14
CA SER A 25 -12.36 -5.57 0.29
C SER A 25 -12.97 -6.83 0.89
N VAL A 26 -13.58 -6.68 2.07
CA VAL A 26 -14.35 -7.73 2.75
C VAL A 26 -15.72 -7.17 3.15
N PHE A 27 -16.77 -7.88 2.79
CA PHE A 27 -18.15 -7.48 3.10
C PHE A 27 -18.75 -8.40 4.16
N ILE A 28 -19.19 -7.81 5.28
CA ILE A 28 -19.83 -8.51 6.39
C ILE A 28 -21.32 -8.15 6.41
N GLU A 29 -22.14 -9.18 6.36
CA GLU A 29 -23.58 -9.10 6.32
C GLU A 29 -24.17 -9.64 7.63
N MET A 30 -24.84 -8.78 8.38
CA MET A 30 -25.60 -9.09 9.58
C MET A 30 -27.12 -8.96 9.33
N GLU A 31 -27.94 -9.22 10.35
CA GLU A 31 -29.40 -9.06 10.22
C GLU A 31 -29.79 -7.59 9.96
N ASN A 32 -29.21 -6.67 10.75
CA ASN A 32 -29.56 -5.24 10.70
C ASN A 32 -28.44 -4.36 10.15
N GLN A 33 -27.20 -4.85 10.08
CA GLN A 33 -26.02 -4.08 9.71
C GLN A 33 -25.29 -4.70 8.53
N ASN A 34 -24.79 -3.85 7.65
CA ASN A 34 -23.89 -4.21 6.57
C ASN A 34 -22.57 -3.43 6.73
N ILE A 35 -21.49 -4.15 6.90
CA ILE A 35 -20.17 -3.58 7.16
C ILE A 35 -19.25 -3.90 5.99
N LEU A 36 -18.52 -2.91 5.51
CA LEU A 36 -17.44 -3.08 4.54
C LEU A 36 -16.11 -2.81 5.24
N ILE A 37 -15.13 -3.67 5.05
CA ILE A 37 -13.75 -3.44 5.47
C ILE A 37 -12.95 -3.19 4.21
N GLU A 38 -12.44 -1.95 4.07
CA GLU A 38 -11.68 -1.45 2.93
C GLU A 38 -12.41 -1.56 1.59
N TYR A 39 -11.98 -0.78 0.61
CA TYR A 39 -12.40 -0.88 -0.79
C TYR A 39 -11.34 -0.24 -1.67
N GLY A 40 -10.35 -1.03 -2.04
CA GLY A 40 -9.14 -0.59 -2.71
C GLY A 40 -9.19 -0.67 -4.23
N LEU A 41 -8.24 0.03 -4.87
CA LEU A 41 -8.02 -0.07 -6.30
C LEU A 41 -7.24 -1.33 -6.67
N HIS A 42 -7.57 -1.87 -7.82
CA HIS A 42 -6.73 -2.82 -8.53
C HIS A 42 -5.62 -2.05 -9.25
N GLN A 43 -4.39 -2.45 -9.04
CA GLN A 43 -3.19 -1.78 -9.58
C GLN A 43 -2.21 -2.80 -10.18
N GLY A 44 -1.19 -2.30 -10.90
CA GLY A 44 -0.07 -3.09 -11.40
C GLY A 44 -0.31 -3.76 -12.76
N SER A 45 -1.26 -3.23 -13.54
CA SER A 45 -1.50 -3.68 -14.91
C SER A 45 -1.58 -2.48 -15.89
N SER A 46 -2.05 -2.67 -17.11
CA SER A 46 -2.26 -1.55 -18.02
C SER A 46 -3.47 -0.70 -17.61
N VAL A 47 -3.44 0.60 -17.91
CA VAL A 47 -4.52 1.57 -17.63
C VAL A 47 -5.89 1.01 -18.07
N SER A 48 -5.98 0.43 -19.28
CA SER A 48 -7.23 -0.14 -19.78
C SER A 48 -7.73 -1.32 -18.95
N LYS A 49 -6.82 -2.17 -18.44
CA LYS A 49 -7.18 -3.33 -17.61
C LYS A 49 -7.59 -2.88 -16.21
N GLU A 50 -6.84 -1.96 -15.62
CA GLU A 50 -7.16 -1.37 -14.31
C GLU A 50 -8.50 -0.65 -14.33
N TYR A 51 -8.75 0.18 -15.35
CA TYR A 51 -10.03 0.84 -15.55
C TYR A 51 -11.20 -0.16 -15.58
N LYS A 52 -11.09 -1.22 -16.41
CA LYS A 52 -12.13 -2.25 -16.53
C LYS A 52 -12.40 -2.99 -15.21
N LEU A 53 -11.37 -3.20 -14.39
CA LEU A 53 -11.53 -3.87 -13.09
C LEU A 53 -12.18 -2.93 -12.06
N ASN A 54 -11.75 -1.68 -12.02
CA ASN A 54 -12.14 -0.73 -10.99
C ASN A 54 -13.54 -0.14 -11.18
N ILE A 55 -14.09 -0.14 -12.40
CA ILE A 55 -15.49 0.26 -12.65
C ILE A 55 -16.50 -0.85 -12.36
N GLN A 56 -16.07 -2.07 -12.07
CA GLN A 56 -16.99 -3.18 -11.83
C GLN A 56 -17.55 -3.11 -10.41
N LYS A 57 -18.90 -3.13 -10.34
CA LYS A 57 -19.58 -3.31 -9.05
C LYS A 57 -19.44 -4.76 -8.61
N PRO A 58 -18.93 -5.03 -7.39
CA PRO A 58 -18.86 -6.39 -6.89
C PRO A 58 -20.23 -7.04 -6.86
N LYS A 59 -20.30 -8.28 -7.37
CA LYS A 59 -21.55 -9.03 -7.38
C LYS A 59 -22.04 -9.28 -5.95
N GLY A 60 -23.27 -8.90 -5.66
CA GLY A 60 -23.88 -9.10 -4.34
C GLY A 60 -23.58 -8.00 -3.31
N LEU A 61 -22.79 -6.98 -3.63
CA LEU A 61 -22.57 -5.86 -2.74
C LEU A 61 -23.74 -4.86 -2.82
N PRO A 62 -24.54 -4.70 -1.74
CA PRO A 62 -25.68 -3.78 -1.72
C PRO A 62 -25.19 -2.36 -1.37
N ILE A 63 -24.51 -1.66 -2.29
CA ILE A 63 -23.80 -0.39 -2.08
C ILE A 63 -24.64 0.60 -1.23
N LYS A 64 -25.90 0.80 -1.57
CA LYS A 64 -26.79 1.75 -0.87
C LYS A 64 -27.23 1.32 0.53
N LYS A 65 -26.88 0.10 0.94
CA LYS A 65 -27.27 -0.48 2.24
C LYS A 65 -26.06 -0.72 3.14
N ILE A 66 -24.88 -0.31 2.74
CA ILE A 66 -23.70 -0.33 3.61
C ILE A 66 -23.93 0.71 4.69
N ASN A 67 -23.78 0.31 5.96
CA ASN A 67 -23.91 1.19 7.11
C ASN A 67 -22.56 1.78 7.51
N TYR A 68 -21.51 0.95 7.52
CA TYR A 68 -20.20 1.31 7.99
C TYR A 68 -19.11 0.81 7.06
N ILE A 69 -18.06 1.62 6.87
CA ILE A 69 -16.84 1.25 6.17
C ILE A 69 -15.67 1.45 7.14
N PHE A 70 -14.92 0.38 7.41
CA PHE A 70 -13.71 0.44 8.22
C PHE A 70 -12.47 0.51 7.34
N LEU A 71 -11.59 1.48 7.61
CA LEU A 71 -10.28 1.59 6.97
C LEU A 71 -9.19 1.43 8.01
N ASN A 72 -8.12 0.73 7.67
CA ASN A 72 -7.10 0.34 8.63
C ASN A 72 -5.75 0.99 8.35
N HIS A 73 -5.44 1.24 7.08
CA HIS A 73 -4.30 2.05 6.64
C HIS A 73 -4.58 2.65 5.26
N MET A 74 -3.72 3.60 4.83
CA MET A 74 -4.07 4.49 3.71
C MET A 74 -3.37 4.13 2.40
N HIS A 75 -2.94 2.89 2.16
CA HIS A 75 -2.50 2.50 0.83
C HIS A 75 -3.67 2.45 -0.16
N VAL A 76 -3.40 2.81 -1.41
CA VAL A 76 -4.42 2.99 -2.46
C VAL A 76 -5.15 1.69 -2.80
N ASP A 77 -4.52 0.55 -2.68
CA ASP A 77 -5.12 -0.77 -2.86
C ASP A 77 -6.04 -1.20 -1.70
N HIS A 78 -6.17 -0.37 -0.66
CA HIS A 78 -7.11 -0.51 0.46
C HIS A 78 -8.19 0.56 0.49
N ILE A 79 -7.90 1.78 0.00
CA ILE A 79 -8.83 2.91 0.11
C ILE A 79 -9.28 3.49 -1.23
N GLY A 80 -8.50 3.27 -2.30
CA GLY A 80 -8.53 4.12 -3.49
C GLY A 80 -9.81 4.00 -4.32
N ASN A 81 -10.67 3.01 -4.11
CA ASN A 81 -11.92 2.88 -4.85
C ASN A 81 -13.19 3.22 -4.02
N ILE A 82 -13.02 3.76 -2.80
CA ILE A 82 -14.13 4.17 -1.94
C ILE A 82 -15.01 5.26 -2.61
N PRO A 83 -14.46 6.30 -3.28
CA PRO A 83 -15.30 7.31 -3.92
C PRO A 83 -16.23 6.75 -5.00
N PHE A 84 -15.86 5.64 -5.65
CA PHE A 84 -16.75 4.93 -6.56
C PHE A 84 -18.05 4.45 -5.89
N LEU A 85 -18.00 4.02 -4.63
CA LEU A 85 -19.19 3.61 -3.87
C LEU A 85 -20.12 4.82 -3.65
N TYR A 86 -19.57 5.98 -3.29
CA TYR A 86 -20.33 7.22 -3.07
C TYR A 86 -20.92 7.75 -4.37
N LYS A 87 -20.21 7.73 -5.47
CA LYS A 87 -20.75 7.97 -6.82
C LYS A 87 -21.97 7.10 -7.13
N HIS A 88 -22.05 5.91 -6.53
CA HIS A 88 -23.15 4.97 -6.74
C HIS A 88 -24.18 4.96 -5.58
N GLY A 89 -24.17 5.99 -4.75
CA GLY A 89 -25.19 6.27 -3.74
C GLY A 89 -24.95 5.59 -2.38
N CYS A 90 -23.69 5.23 -2.06
CA CYS A 90 -23.32 4.88 -0.69
C CYS A 90 -23.47 6.09 0.23
N GLN A 91 -23.93 5.86 1.46
CA GLN A 91 -24.08 6.88 2.52
C GLN A 91 -23.50 6.34 3.85
N ALA A 92 -22.59 5.38 3.78
CA ALA A 92 -21.99 4.74 4.95
C ALA A 92 -21.14 5.74 5.74
N ILE A 93 -21.08 5.59 7.06
CA ILE A 93 -20.07 6.25 7.89
C ILE A 93 -18.75 5.50 7.68
N ILE A 94 -17.67 6.25 7.48
CA ILE A 94 -16.31 5.73 7.29
C ILE A 94 -15.55 5.92 8.60
N LEU A 95 -15.15 4.80 9.21
CA LEU A 95 -14.40 4.79 10.46
C LEU A 95 -12.92 4.55 10.15
N ILE A 96 -12.07 5.45 10.63
CA ILE A 96 -10.63 5.40 10.42
C ILE A 96 -9.87 5.59 11.74
N PRO A 97 -8.64 5.06 11.84
CA PRO A 97 -7.75 5.37 12.96
C PRO A 97 -7.36 6.86 12.96
N LYS A 98 -7.33 7.45 14.13
CA LYS A 98 -6.97 8.86 14.34
C LYS A 98 -5.61 9.22 13.71
N GLY A 99 -5.55 10.39 13.08
CA GLY A 99 -4.37 10.90 12.38
C GLY A 99 -4.27 10.48 10.91
N ASN A 100 -5.29 9.81 10.36
CA ASN A 100 -5.30 9.34 8.98
C ASN A 100 -6.12 10.21 8.01
N LYS A 101 -6.95 11.13 8.50
CA LYS A 101 -7.88 11.88 7.65
C LYS A 101 -7.18 12.71 6.57
N GLU A 102 -6.11 13.43 6.94
CA GLU A 102 -5.37 14.25 5.98
C GLU A 102 -4.56 13.39 4.98
N ILE A 103 -4.12 12.18 5.39
CA ILE A 103 -3.46 11.22 4.49
C ILE A 103 -4.48 10.67 3.50
N LEU A 104 -5.66 10.27 3.97
CA LEU A 104 -6.78 9.79 3.15
C LEU A 104 -7.18 10.84 2.11
N GLU A 105 -7.39 12.08 2.56
CA GLU A 105 -7.72 13.22 1.68
C GLU A 105 -6.68 13.41 0.58
N ALA A 106 -5.39 13.48 0.96
CA ALA A 106 -4.31 13.68 0.00
C ALA A 106 -4.25 12.59 -1.07
N LEU A 107 -4.43 11.34 -0.66
CA LEU A 107 -4.36 10.19 -1.57
C LEU A 107 -5.60 10.07 -2.47
N LEU A 108 -6.81 10.33 -1.96
CA LEU A 108 -8.02 10.22 -2.76
C LEU A 108 -8.10 11.32 -3.83
N TYR A 109 -7.66 12.55 -3.54
CA TYR A 109 -7.57 13.61 -4.56
C TYR A 109 -6.52 13.28 -5.62
N ASP A 110 -5.36 12.73 -5.23
CA ASP A 110 -4.35 12.29 -6.20
C ASP A 110 -4.88 11.15 -7.10
N CYS A 111 -5.62 10.20 -6.52
CA CYS A 111 -6.29 9.15 -7.28
C CYS A 111 -7.31 9.73 -8.28
N ALA A 112 -8.16 10.68 -7.87
CA ALA A 112 -9.13 11.31 -8.76
C ALA A 112 -8.44 12.04 -9.93
N HIS A 113 -7.34 12.75 -9.65
CA HIS A 113 -6.53 13.40 -10.67
C HIS A 113 -5.90 12.41 -11.67
N ILE A 114 -5.34 11.30 -11.18
CA ILE A 114 -4.79 10.24 -12.04
C ILE A 114 -5.89 9.62 -12.90
N MET A 115 -7.05 9.32 -12.34
CA MET A 115 -8.19 8.74 -13.07
C MET A 115 -8.72 9.67 -14.16
N PHE A 116 -8.71 10.98 -13.92
CA PHE A 116 -9.05 11.97 -14.94
C PHE A 116 -8.09 11.89 -16.13
N LYS A 117 -6.78 11.89 -15.88
CA LYS A 117 -5.75 11.74 -16.94
C LYS A 117 -5.83 10.41 -17.67
N ASP A 118 -6.11 9.33 -16.95
CA ASP A 118 -6.29 8.01 -17.53
C ASP A 118 -7.53 7.95 -18.43
N SER A 119 -8.62 8.61 -18.04
CA SER A 119 -9.84 8.70 -18.86
C SER A 119 -9.59 9.46 -20.17
N GLU A 120 -8.82 10.55 -20.14
CA GLU A 120 -8.40 11.27 -21.35
C GLU A 120 -7.55 10.38 -22.28
N THR A 121 -6.61 9.62 -21.70
CA THR A 121 -5.76 8.67 -22.44
C THR A 121 -6.58 7.58 -23.09
N LEU A 122 -7.55 7.00 -22.35
CA LEU A 122 -8.46 5.98 -22.85
C LEU A 122 -9.40 6.53 -23.91
N THR A 123 -9.92 7.75 -23.73
CA THR A 123 -10.77 8.45 -24.72
C THR A 123 -10.03 8.58 -26.05
N LYS A 124 -8.79 9.03 -26.04
CA LYS A 124 -7.94 9.14 -27.24
C LYS A 124 -7.68 7.78 -27.89
N SER A 125 -7.33 6.76 -27.08
CA SER A 125 -6.95 5.45 -27.60
C SER A 125 -8.12 4.62 -28.11
N LEU A 126 -9.33 4.81 -27.54
CA LEU A 126 -10.54 4.06 -27.90
C LEU A 126 -11.44 4.82 -28.87
N HIS A 127 -11.10 6.06 -29.24
CA HIS A 127 -11.91 6.94 -30.09
C HIS A 127 -13.37 7.08 -29.63
N ARG A 128 -13.60 7.08 -28.31
CA ARG A 128 -14.91 7.28 -27.69
C ARG A 128 -14.74 7.93 -26.33
N ASN A 129 -15.74 8.65 -25.85
CA ASN A 129 -15.71 9.22 -24.51
C ASN A 129 -15.62 8.12 -23.43
N VAL A 130 -14.69 8.28 -22.50
CA VAL A 130 -14.49 7.42 -21.33
C VAL A 130 -14.47 8.34 -20.10
N ASP A 131 -15.46 8.18 -19.25
CA ASP A 131 -15.55 8.95 -18.01
C ASP A 131 -14.54 8.45 -16.97
N PRO A 132 -14.04 9.31 -16.07
CA PRO A 132 -13.23 8.87 -14.94
C PRO A 132 -14.07 7.96 -14.02
N ILE A 133 -13.40 7.04 -13.35
CA ILE A 133 -14.04 6.08 -12.42
C ILE A 133 -14.86 6.86 -11.38
N TYR A 134 -14.28 7.91 -10.82
CA TYR A 134 -14.92 8.90 -9.98
C TYR A 134 -14.21 10.26 -10.13
N ALA A 135 -14.78 11.32 -9.60
CA ALA A 135 -14.27 12.69 -9.66
C ALA A 135 -14.04 13.27 -8.25
N GLU A 136 -13.49 14.48 -8.18
CA GLU A 136 -13.21 15.16 -6.89
C GLU A 136 -14.46 15.35 -6.03
N ILE A 137 -15.63 15.63 -6.63
CA ILE A 137 -16.89 15.72 -5.90
C ILE A 137 -17.25 14.41 -5.15
N ASP A 138 -16.87 13.27 -5.70
CA ASP A 138 -17.08 11.97 -5.05
C ASP A 138 -16.12 11.79 -3.87
N VAL A 139 -14.91 12.37 -3.96
CA VAL A 139 -13.95 12.44 -2.83
C VAL A 139 -14.48 13.34 -1.72
N GLU A 140 -15.02 14.52 -2.05
CA GLU A 140 -15.66 15.42 -1.07
C GLU A 140 -16.78 14.70 -0.31
N ASN A 141 -17.62 13.94 -1.04
CA ASN A 141 -18.67 13.13 -0.44
C ASN A 141 -18.12 12.06 0.53
N VAL A 142 -16.99 11.41 0.19
CA VAL A 142 -16.29 10.49 1.11
C VAL A 142 -15.85 11.22 2.35
N LEU A 143 -15.13 12.35 2.22
CA LEU A 143 -14.54 13.08 3.34
C LEU A 143 -15.60 13.65 4.31
N ALA A 144 -16.80 13.95 3.82
CA ALA A 144 -17.93 14.38 4.63
C ALA A 144 -18.48 13.28 5.55
N HIS A 145 -18.18 12.01 5.28
CA HIS A 145 -18.66 10.85 6.06
C HIS A 145 -17.54 10.19 6.89
N VAL A 146 -16.35 10.80 6.97
CA VAL A 146 -15.20 10.23 7.70
C VAL A 146 -15.22 10.65 9.16
N GLU A 147 -15.16 9.66 10.03
CA GLU A 147 -14.98 9.81 11.48
C GLU A 147 -13.69 9.16 11.93
N GLU A 148 -12.89 9.88 12.71
CA GLU A 148 -11.63 9.39 13.29
C GLU A 148 -11.86 8.87 14.70
N TYR A 149 -11.25 7.74 15.02
CA TYR A 149 -11.39 7.08 16.32
C TYR A 149 -10.03 6.84 16.96
N ASP A 150 -9.97 6.97 18.29
CA ASP A 150 -8.79 6.64 19.08
C ASP A 150 -8.46 5.13 18.95
N CYS A 151 -7.18 4.81 19.09
CA CYS A 151 -6.65 3.47 18.87
C CYS A 151 -6.30 2.79 20.19
N GLU A 152 -6.17 1.46 20.15
CA GLU A 152 -5.75 0.62 21.27
C GLU A 152 -6.78 0.50 22.42
N GLU A 153 -7.95 1.05 22.25
CA GLU A 153 -9.07 0.92 23.18
C GLU A 153 -10.34 0.46 22.47
N LYS A 154 -11.23 -0.16 23.24
CA LYS A 154 -12.50 -0.63 22.71
C LYS A 154 -13.51 0.50 22.61
N ILE A 155 -14.07 0.65 21.43
CA ILE A 155 -15.09 1.64 21.11
C ILE A 155 -16.40 0.92 20.86
N VAL A 156 -17.43 1.23 21.62
CA VAL A 156 -18.81 0.75 21.41
C VAL A 156 -19.48 1.68 20.40
N LEU A 157 -19.64 1.19 19.17
CA LEU A 157 -20.30 1.97 18.11
C LEU A 157 -21.83 1.97 18.29
N ASN A 158 -22.38 0.80 18.61
CA ASN A 158 -23.79 0.58 18.93
C ASN A 158 -23.96 -0.78 19.64
N ASP A 159 -25.20 -1.20 19.89
CA ASP A 159 -25.50 -2.47 20.60
C ASP A 159 -25.02 -3.73 19.87
N GLU A 160 -24.81 -3.64 18.54
CA GLU A 160 -24.40 -4.78 17.71
C GLU A 160 -22.91 -4.76 17.37
N ILE A 161 -22.22 -3.59 17.45
CA ILE A 161 -20.87 -3.40 16.96
C ILE A 161 -19.99 -2.73 18.02
N THR A 162 -18.92 -3.42 18.40
CA THR A 162 -17.78 -2.87 19.15
C THR A 162 -16.51 -3.13 18.35
N PHE A 163 -15.55 -2.19 18.34
CA PHE A 163 -14.30 -2.35 17.61
C PHE A 163 -13.11 -1.79 18.36
N CYS A 164 -11.90 -2.14 17.88
CA CYS A 164 -10.64 -1.61 18.36
C CYS A 164 -9.61 -1.65 17.22
N TYR A 165 -8.82 -0.59 17.07
CA TYR A 165 -7.68 -0.54 16.18
C TYR A 165 -6.40 -0.86 16.95
N GLN A 166 -5.64 -1.88 16.49
CA GLN A 166 -4.36 -2.31 17.07
C GLN A 166 -3.21 -2.05 16.11
N PRO A 167 -2.08 -1.44 16.53
CA PRO A 167 -0.96 -1.15 15.64
C PRO A 167 -0.50 -2.36 14.83
N SER A 168 -0.44 -2.25 13.51
CA SER A 168 0.02 -3.31 12.61
C SER A 168 1.49 -3.19 12.22
N GLY A 169 2.11 -2.02 12.41
CA GLY A 169 3.53 -1.77 12.17
C GLY A 169 3.93 -1.68 10.68
N HIS A 170 2.97 -1.59 9.77
CA HIS A 170 3.23 -1.63 8.33
C HIS A 170 3.71 -0.29 7.76
N ILE A 171 2.96 0.76 7.97
CA ILE A 171 3.29 2.15 7.62
C ILE A 171 2.86 3.09 8.75
N ILE A 172 3.08 4.40 8.59
CA ILE A 172 2.57 5.40 9.53
C ILE A 172 1.07 5.19 9.75
N ASN A 173 0.62 5.18 11.00
CA ASN A 173 -0.77 5.05 11.40
C ASN A 173 -1.51 3.88 10.74
N SER A 174 -0.83 2.72 10.63
CA SER A 174 -1.43 1.48 10.15
C SER A 174 -1.87 0.58 11.30
N TYR A 175 -3.05 -0.02 11.16
CA TYR A 175 -3.69 -0.80 12.23
C TYR A 175 -4.35 -2.07 11.71
N SER A 176 -4.41 -3.09 12.57
CA SER A 176 -5.33 -4.22 12.46
C SER A 176 -6.65 -3.88 13.13
N LEU A 177 -7.75 -4.42 12.66
CA LEU A 177 -9.08 -4.22 13.20
C LEU A 177 -9.53 -5.42 14.02
N GLU A 178 -9.88 -5.19 15.28
CA GLU A 178 -10.66 -6.10 16.09
C GLU A 178 -12.13 -5.67 16.06
N LEU A 179 -13.02 -6.59 15.70
CA LEU A 179 -14.43 -6.31 15.53
C LEU A 179 -15.25 -7.35 16.31
N TRP A 180 -16.02 -6.90 17.31
CA TRP A 180 -16.98 -7.72 18.04
C TRP A 180 -18.37 -7.43 17.50
N LEU A 181 -18.99 -8.47 16.93
CA LEU A 181 -20.32 -8.38 16.31
C LEU A 181 -21.31 -9.21 17.12
N THR A 182 -22.35 -8.56 17.61
CA THR A 182 -23.41 -9.18 18.41
C THR A 182 -24.67 -9.32 17.59
N GLN A 183 -25.15 -10.55 17.45
CA GLN A 183 -26.42 -10.87 16.78
C GLN A 183 -27.14 -11.96 17.54
N ASN A 184 -28.45 -11.80 17.82
CA ASN A 184 -29.24 -12.77 18.59
C ASN A 184 -28.60 -13.13 19.95
N ASN A 185 -28.09 -12.13 20.67
CA ASN A 185 -27.37 -12.27 21.96
C ASN A 185 -26.09 -13.12 21.91
N HIS A 186 -25.55 -13.38 20.72
CA HIS A 186 -24.26 -14.05 20.54
C HIS A 186 -23.24 -13.09 19.94
N THR A 187 -22.12 -12.93 20.60
CA THR A 187 -21.00 -12.12 20.12
C THR A 187 -19.94 -12.97 19.46
N LYS A 188 -19.54 -12.58 18.25
CA LYS A 188 -18.41 -13.15 17.51
C LYS A 188 -17.33 -12.10 17.33
N LYS A 189 -16.09 -12.48 17.60
CA LYS A 189 -14.93 -11.63 17.36
C LYS A 189 -14.29 -11.97 16.01
N ILE A 190 -14.18 -10.97 15.14
CA ILE A 190 -13.43 -11.00 13.88
C ILE A 190 -12.18 -10.17 14.06
N VAL A 191 -11.05 -10.63 13.54
CA VAL A 191 -9.84 -9.85 13.39
C VAL A 191 -9.50 -9.76 11.91
N TYR A 192 -9.42 -8.52 11.40
CA TYR A 192 -8.86 -8.24 10.09
C TYR A 192 -7.48 -7.62 10.29
N THR A 193 -6.43 -8.33 9.89
CA THR A 193 -5.06 -7.87 10.17
C THR A 193 -4.69 -6.64 9.38
N SER A 194 -5.35 -6.39 8.25
CA SER A 194 -4.85 -5.50 7.22
C SER A 194 -3.42 -5.89 6.86
N ASP A 195 -2.60 -4.98 6.37
CA ASP A 195 -1.19 -5.25 6.10
C ASP A 195 -0.38 -5.22 7.38
N LEU A 196 0.43 -6.26 7.58
CA LEU A 196 1.28 -6.45 8.76
C LEU A 196 2.70 -5.98 8.49
N GLY A 197 3.26 -5.25 9.43
CA GLY A 197 4.60 -4.70 9.34
C GLY A 197 5.72 -5.69 9.57
N ASN A 198 6.86 -5.46 8.92
CA ASN A 198 8.04 -6.28 9.10
C ASN A 198 8.67 -6.04 10.48
N ILE A 199 8.66 -7.07 11.31
CA ILE A 199 9.22 -7.05 12.68
C ILE A 199 10.68 -7.55 12.75
N SER A 200 11.16 -8.14 11.65
CA SER A 200 12.53 -8.71 11.57
C SER A 200 13.59 -7.68 11.21
N VAL A 201 13.20 -6.52 10.65
CA VAL A 201 14.10 -5.41 10.28
C VAL A 201 13.52 -4.08 10.78
N PRO A 202 14.34 -3.17 11.32
CA PRO A 202 13.88 -1.85 11.75
C PRO A 202 13.17 -1.09 10.63
N GLN A 203 12.01 -0.54 10.93
CA GLN A 203 11.25 0.36 10.07
C GLN A 203 11.28 1.78 10.68
N TYR A 204 11.15 2.81 9.82
CA TYR A 204 11.04 4.20 10.28
C TYR A 204 9.57 4.62 10.32
N TYR A 205 9.20 5.44 11.28
CA TYR A 205 7.91 6.13 11.34
C TYR A 205 6.68 5.20 11.37
N VAL A 206 6.83 4.05 12.03
CA VAL A 206 5.75 3.08 12.20
C VAL A 206 5.46 2.85 13.68
N ASN A 207 4.20 2.65 14.01
CA ASN A 207 3.80 2.22 15.34
C ASN A 207 4.31 0.78 15.58
N THR A 208 4.74 0.50 16.81
CA THR A 208 5.17 -0.86 17.18
C THR A 208 4.04 -1.86 17.01
N PHE A 209 4.27 -2.91 16.23
CA PHE A 209 3.32 -4.01 16.05
C PHE A 209 2.84 -4.59 17.39
N LYS A 210 1.52 -4.70 17.55
CA LYS A 210 0.90 -5.33 18.72
C LYS A 210 0.12 -6.57 18.28
N PRO A 211 0.58 -7.80 18.66
CA PRO A 211 -0.06 -9.03 18.24
C PRO A 211 -1.41 -9.22 18.93
N ILE A 212 -2.44 -9.52 18.15
CA ILE A 212 -3.74 -9.94 18.64
C ILE A 212 -3.71 -11.48 18.77
N GLN A 213 -4.29 -12.02 19.84
CA GLN A 213 -4.09 -13.43 20.20
C GLN A 213 -5.31 -14.33 19.99
N LYS A 214 -6.54 -13.77 19.99
CA LYS A 214 -7.77 -14.57 19.98
C LYS A 214 -8.88 -13.95 19.15
N ALA A 215 -9.55 -14.79 18.33
CA ALA A 215 -10.77 -14.44 17.60
C ALA A 215 -11.58 -15.69 17.24
N ASN A 216 -12.83 -15.54 16.80
CA ASN A 216 -13.57 -16.61 16.13
C ASN A 216 -13.11 -16.72 14.66
N LEU A 217 -12.88 -15.59 13.99
CA LEU A 217 -12.36 -15.53 12.64
C LEU A 217 -11.19 -14.56 12.56
N VAL A 218 -10.10 -14.99 11.94
CA VAL A 218 -9.00 -14.13 11.50
C VAL A 218 -9.05 -14.02 9.98
N ILE A 219 -8.92 -12.81 9.47
CA ILE A 219 -8.72 -12.51 8.05
C ILE A 219 -7.33 -11.88 7.97
N GLY A 220 -6.37 -12.65 7.49
CA GLY A 220 -4.95 -12.30 7.56
C GLY A 220 -4.31 -12.16 6.19
N GLU A 221 -3.44 -11.15 6.04
CA GLU A 221 -2.61 -10.95 4.86
C GLU A 221 -1.50 -11.99 4.76
N ALA A 222 -1.05 -12.29 3.55
CA ALA A 222 0.14 -13.10 3.31
C ALA A 222 0.89 -12.64 2.06
N THR A 223 1.21 -11.36 1.97
CA THR A 223 1.96 -10.76 0.85
C THR A 223 3.31 -11.46 0.66
N TYR A 224 3.94 -11.84 1.76
CA TYR A 224 5.16 -12.64 1.77
C TYR A 224 4.90 -14.10 2.16
N ALA A 225 3.86 -14.71 1.57
CA ALA A 225 3.58 -16.13 1.71
C ALA A 225 4.76 -17.04 1.31
N LYS A 226 5.67 -16.55 0.48
CA LYS A 226 6.78 -17.33 -0.08
C LYS A 226 8.06 -17.21 0.76
N LYS A 227 8.68 -18.34 1.11
CA LYS A 227 9.88 -18.42 1.97
C LYS A 227 11.09 -17.63 1.42
N GLU A 228 11.28 -17.64 0.11
CA GLU A 228 12.40 -16.96 -0.55
C GLU A 228 12.34 -15.42 -0.43
N LYS A 229 11.18 -14.89 -0.06
CA LYS A 229 10.98 -13.43 0.16
C LYS A 229 11.42 -12.96 1.56
N LYS A 230 12.05 -13.83 2.39
CA LYS A 230 12.52 -13.47 3.74
C LYS A 230 13.54 -12.33 3.71
N ILE A 231 13.31 -11.34 4.56
CA ILE A 231 14.17 -10.16 4.76
C ILE A 231 14.81 -10.21 6.15
N THR A 232 16.13 -10.01 6.20
CA THR A 232 16.91 -10.05 7.45
C THR A 232 17.71 -8.76 7.66
N ASN A 233 18.20 -8.53 8.88
CA ASN A 233 19.12 -7.43 9.15
C ASN A 233 20.40 -7.49 8.30
N LYS A 234 20.86 -8.69 7.91
CA LYS A 234 21.98 -8.86 6.98
C LYS A 234 21.64 -8.33 5.58
N ASP A 235 20.41 -8.56 5.10
CA ASP A 235 19.94 -8.02 3.83
C ASP A 235 19.82 -6.50 3.90
N ARG A 236 19.32 -5.96 5.02
CA ARG A 236 19.27 -4.51 5.26
C ARG A 236 20.66 -3.88 5.19
N LYS A 237 21.65 -4.46 5.89
CA LYS A 237 23.04 -3.96 5.85
C LYS A 237 23.58 -3.97 4.43
N LYS A 238 23.44 -5.06 3.69
CA LYS A 238 23.86 -5.16 2.28
C LYS A 238 23.18 -4.14 1.39
N ASP A 239 21.91 -3.86 1.60
CA ASP A 239 21.18 -2.89 0.78
C ASP A 239 21.61 -1.44 1.11
N LEU A 240 21.95 -1.11 2.37
CA LEU A 240 22.55 0.18 2.73
C LEU A 240 23.92 0.35 2.05
N GLU A 241 24.78 -0.68 2.09
CA GLU A 241 26.07 -0.70 1.39
C GLU A 241 25.91 -0.52 -0.15
N LYS A 242 24.87 -1.14 -0.75
CA LYS A 242 24.55 -0.93 -2.17
C LYS A 242 24.12 0.50 -2.47
N ILE A 243 23.27 1.10 -1.63
CA ILE A 243 22.83 2.50 -1.79
C ILE A 243 24.06 3.41 -1.78
N GLU A 244 24.91 3.26 -0.78
CA GLU A 244 26.14 4.02 -0.66
C GLU A 244 27.05 3.84 -1.88
N SER A 245 27.29 2.60 -2.31
CA SER A 245 28.10 2.28 -3.49
C SER A 245 27.52 2.90 -4.78
N VAL A 246 26.20 2.80 -5.00
CA VAL A 246 25.53 3.36 -6.17
C VAL A 246 25.66 4.89 -6.19
N VAL A 247 25.38 5.55 -5.08
CA VAL A 247 25.48 7.01 -5.01
C VAL A 247 26.92 7.47 -5.21
N ASN A 248 27.90 6.80 -4.59
CA ASN A 248 29.32 7.11 -4.78
C ASN A 248 29.75 6.90 -6.23
N GLN A 249 29.36 5.79 -6.85
CA GLN A 249 29.76 5.47 -8.24
C GLN A 249 29.17 6.45 -9.25
N PHE A 250 27.89 6.76 -9.15
CA PHE A 250 27.18 7.51 -10.20
C PHE A 250 27.10 9.01 -9.93
N CYS A 251 27.06 9.43 -8.65
CA CYS A 251 26.88 10.84 -8.31
C CYS A 251 28.12 11.50 -7.72
N VAL A 252 28.87 10.85 -6.83
CA VAL A 252 30.04 11.47 -6.17
C VAL A 252 31.27 11.41 -7.07
N ASN A 253 31.61 10.21 -7.57
CA ASN A 253 32.76 9.98 -8.44
C ASN A 253 32.42 10.02 -9.93
N GLY A 254 31.11 9.98 -10.27
CA GLY A 254 30.60 10.04 -11.63
C GLY A 254 29.91 11.35 -11.95
N HIS A 255 29.33 11.42 -13.16
CA HIS A 255 28.59 12.57 -13.66
C HIS A 255 27.15 12.18 -14.04
N GLY A 256 26.60 11.16 -13.37
CA GLY A 256 25.31 10.58 -13.67
C GLY A 256 24.23 10.99 -12.69
N LYS A 257 23.06 10.43 -12.91
CA LYS A 257 21.86 10.63 -12.09
C LYS A 257 21.36 9.28 -11.58
N VAL A 258 20.85 9.27 -10.36
CA VAL A 258 20.28 8.08 -9.73
C VAL A 258 18.79 8.32 -9.45
N LEU A 259 17.92 7.42 -9.91
CA LEU A 259 16.50 7.43 -9.62
C LEU A 259 16.15 6.32 -8.64
N PHE A 260 15.48 6.67 -7.55
CA PHE A 260 14.75 5.77 -6.67
C PHE A 260 13.24 5.95 -6.91
N PRO A 261 12.60 5.09 -7.69
CA PRO A 261 11.15 5.10 -7.81
C PRO A 261 10.54 4.64 -6.47
N THR A 262 9.71 5.48 -5.89
CA THR A 262 9.13 5.25 -4.56
C THR A 262 7.63 5.53 -4.54
N PHE A 263 6.90 4.87 -3.65
CA PHE A 263 5.53 5.27 -3.34
C PHE A 263 5.54 6.59 -2.57
N SER A 264 4.56 7.44 -2.81
CA SER A 264 4.45 8.77 -2.19
C SER A 264 4.27 8.70 -0.69
N LEU A 265 3.47 7.73 -0.22
CA LEU A 265 3.24 7.49 1.19
C LEU A 265 4.31 6.52 1.74
N HIS A 266 4.97 6.94 2.79
CA HIS A 266 5.90 6.20 3.64
C HIS A 266 7.23 5.83 2.97
N ARG A 267 7.26 5.28 1.74
CA ARG A 267 8.49 4.84 1.09
C ARG A 267 9.41 6.00 0.72
N THR A 268 8.88 7.11 0.23
CA THR A 268 9.68 8.31 -0.07
C THR A 268 10.31 8.85 1.21
N GLN A 269 9.56 8.99 2.29
CA GLN A 269 10.02 9.49 3.58
C GLN A 269 11.09 8.56 4.19
N THR A 270 10.89 7.24 4.08
CA THR A 270 11.89 6.25 4.50
C THR A 270 13.20 6.41 3.71
N MET A 271 13.13 6.55 2.38
CA MET A 271 14.33 6.68 1.55
C MET A 271 15.06 8.01 1.76
N MET A 272 14.34 9.12 2.02
CA MET A 272 14.95 10.38 2.47
C MET A 272 15.77 10.18 3.73
N THR A 273 15.19 9.50 4.73
CA THR A 273 15.86 9.21 6.02
C THR A 273 17.07 8.30 5.84
N VAL A 274 16.96 7.29 4.97
CA VAL A 274 18.09 6.38 4.67
C VAL A 274 19.23 7.15 4.04
N LEU A 275 18.98 7.96 3.02
CA LEU A 275 20.01 8.78 2.38
C LEU A 275 20.62 9.80 3.36
N TYR A 276 19.80 10.43 4.18
CA TYR A 276 20.28 11.31 5.25
C TYR A 276 21.25 10.57 6.20
N LYS A 277 20.84 9.41 6.73
CA LYS A 277 21.68 8.64 7.66
C LYS A 277 23.00 8.14 7.06
N ILE A 278 23.02 7.84 5.76
CA ILE A 278 24.25 7.39 5.09
C ILE A 278 25.20 8.57 4.82
N PHE A 279 24.68 9.74 4.43
CA PHE A 279 25.51 10.79 3.85
C PHE A 279 25.63 12.08 4.67
N LYS A 280 24.87 12.26 5.76
CA LYS A 280 24.87 13.51 6.54
C LYS A 280 26.24 13.88 7.11
N ASP A 281 27.01 12.86 7.50
CA ASP A 281 28.32 13.02 8.13
C ASP A 281 29.50 12.80 7.14
N VAL A 282 29.17 12.59 5.85
CA VAL A 282 30.19 12.44 4.80
C VAL A 282 30.70 13.82 4.41
N GLU A 283 32.01 14.03 4.60
CA GLU A 283 32.68 15.30 4.29
C GLU A 283 32.50 15.62 2.79
N ASN A 284 32.16 16.88 2.49
CA ASN A 284 31.97 17.37 1.13
C ASN A 284 30.89 16.66 0.29
N PHE A 285 29.91 15.98 0.90
CA PHE A 285 28.76 15.45 0.18
C PHE A 285 27.85 16.59 -0.26
N ASN A 286 27.92 16.96 -1.55
CA ASN A 286 27.18 18.08 -2.14
C ASN A 286 26.10 17.60 -3.14
N THR A 287 25.89 16.28 -3.31
CA THR A 287 24.89 15.74 -4.23
C THR A 287 23.47 16.15 -3.81
N LYS A 288 22.75 16.79 -4.72
CA LYS A 288 21.35 17.18 -4.49
C LYS A 288 20.44 15.96 -4.53
N ILE A 289 19.48 15.92 -3.64
CA ILE A 289 18.44 14.88 -3.54
C ILE A 289 17.10 15.54 -3.85
N ILE A 290 16.58 15.28 -5.03
CA ILE A 290 15.37 15.91 -5.55
C ILE A 290 14.16 15.03 -5.21
N VAL A 291 13.32 15.49 -4.29
CA VAL A 291 12.03 14.83 -3.97
C VAL A 291 11.00 15.32 -4.97
N ALA A 292 10.88 14.58 -6.08
CA ALA A 292 10.08 14.95 -7.24
C ALA A 292 8.72 14.23 -7.21
N SER A 293 7.80 14.74 -6.42
CA SER A 293 6.41 14.28 -6.34
C SER A 293 5.59 15.28 -5.52
N PRO A 294 4.55 15.91 -6.11
CA PRO A 294 3.64 16.80 -5.38
C PRO A 294 3.01 16.08 -4.17
N LEU A 295 2.48 14.88 -4.38
CA LEU A 295 1.85 14.08 -3.33
C LEU A 295 2.86 13.69 -2.23
N ALA A 296 4.07 13.20 -2.58
CA ALA A 296 5.06 12.83 -1.56
C ALA A 296 5.48 14.06 -0.72
N ASN A 297 5.54 15.24 -1.33
CA ASN A 297 5.81 16.48 -0.62
C ASN A 297 4.67 16.90 0.32
N LYS A 298 3.40 16.74 -0.10
CA LYS A 298 2.22 16.92 0.77
C LYS A 298 2.25 15.95 1.95
N ILE A 299 2.59 14.68 1.71
CA ILE A 299 2.75 13.65 2.75
C ILE A 299 3.90 14.01 3.71
N CYS A 300 5.01 14.57 3.23
CA CYS A 300 6.08 15.05 4.13
C CYS A 300 5.58 16.14 5.08
N ASP A 301 4.73 17.06 4.60
CA ASP A 301 4.14 18.09 5.48
C ASP A 301 3.21 17.47 6.53
N ILE A 302 2.45 16.43 6.17
CA ILE A 302 1.60 15.68 7.11
C ILE A 302 2.46 14.93 8.13
N PHE A 303 3.57 14.30 7.72
CA PHE A 303 4.51 13.63 8.64
C PHE A 303 5.04 14.61 9.70
N LEU A 304 5.47 15.82 9.30
CA LEU A 304 5.93 16.85 10.25
C LEU A 304 4.86 17.23 11.28
N GLN A 305 3.59 17.15 10.93
CA GLN A 305 2.47 17.43 11.83
C GLN A 305 2.11 16.27 12.75
N LYS A 306 2.20 15.02 12.24
CA LYS A 306 1.66 13.83 12.92
C LYS A 306 2.71 13.02 13.68
N LEU A 307 3.98 13.09 13.29
CA LEU A 307 5.04 12.40 14.02
C LEU A 307 5.28 13.04 15.37
N GLU A 308 5.68 12.22 16.34
CA GLU A 308 5.97 12.64 17.71
C GLU A 308 7.33 12.10 18.17
N GLY A 309 7.83 12.60 19.29
CA GLY A 309 9.03 12.10 19.95
C GLY A 309 10.28 12.11 19.06
N GLU A 310 11.04 11.03 19.08
CA GLU A 310 12.30 10.89 18.34
C GLU A 310 12.09 10.79 16.81
N ASP A 311 10.98 10.20 16.38
CA ASP A 311 10.65 10.12 14.95
C ASP A 311 10.40 11.51 14.35
N LYS A 312 9.75 12.41 15.10
CA LYS A 312 9.53 13.78 14.68
C LYS A 312 10.86 14.53 14.55
N LYS A 313 11.70 14.48 15.58
CA LYS A 313 13.02 15.12 15.56
C LYS A 313 13.86 14.64 14.38
N LEU A 314 13.91 13.33 14.20
CA LEU A 314 14.64 12.74 13.06
C LEU A 314 14.11 13.25 11.72
N PHE A 315 12.80 13.32 11.56
CA PHE A 315 12.22 13.74 10.28
C PHE A 315 12.39 15.23 10.02
N GLU A 316 12.36 16.07 11.08
CA GLU A 316 12.69 17.50 11.01
C GLU A 316 14.14 17.71 10.54
N GLU A 317 15.10 16.95 11.08
CA GLU A 317 16.50 16.97 10.61
C GLU A 317 16.62 16.57 9.13
N VAL A 318 15.92 15.51 8.73
CA VAL A 318 15.90 15.04 7.33
C VAL A 318 15.39 16.12 6.39
N ILE A 319 14.26 16.74 6.70
CA ILE A 319 13.66 17.80 5.87
C ILE A 319 14.53 19.06 5.81
N ALA A 320 15.19 19.40 6.92
CA ALA A 320 16.06 20.57 7.00
C ALA A 320 17.45 20.35 6.37
N TRP A 321 17.79 19.11 5.98
CA TRP A 321 19.09 18.83 5.39
C TRP A 321 19.27 19.52 4.05
N LYS A 322 20.33 20.33 3.91
CA LYS A 322 20.62 21.20 2.75
C LYS A 322 20.60 20.49 1.39
N ASN A 323 20.83 19.19 1.38
CA ASN A 323 20.85 18.39 0.15
C ASN A 323 19.45 17.97 -0.34
N ILE A 324 18.43 18.03 0.52
CA ILE A 324 17.02 17.74 0.16
C ILE A 324 16.40 18.95 -0.52
N ILE A 325 15.91 18.73 -1.74
CA ILE A 325 15.18 19.75 -2.51
C ILE A 325 13.80 19.16 -2.86
N ARG A 326 12.75 19.83 -2.40
CA ARG A 326 11.37 19.41 -2.60
C ARG A 326 10.78 20.11 -3.83
N VAL A 327 10.47 19.32 -4.87
CA VAL A 327 9.92 19.80 -6.14
C VAL A 327 8.44 19.41 -6.23
N ARG A 328 7.58 20.38 -6.48
CA ARG A 328 6.14 20.21 -6.62
C ARG A 328 5.66 20.36 -8.05
N GLU A 329 6.23 21.31 -8.78
CA GLU A 329 5.82 21.64 -10.15
C GLU A 329 6.67 20.87 -11.17
N PHE A 330 6.07 20.56 -12.32
CA PHE A 330 6.75 19.81 -13.37
C PHE A 330 7.86 20.61 -14.05
N GLU A 331 7.69 21.92 -14.14
CA GLU A 331 8.66 22.88 -14.69
C GLU A 331 9.96 22.86 -13.88
N ASP A 332 9.85 22.82 -12.55
CA ASP A 332 11.01 22.70 -11.66
C ASP A 332 11.72 21.37 -11.86
N LEU A 333 10.95 20.27 -12.02
CA LEU A 333 11.54 18.98 -12.34
C LEU A 333 12.32 19.02 -13.66
N GLN A 334 11.74 19.63 -14.71
CA GLN A 334 12.42 19.77 -16.01
C GLN A 334 13.73 20.55 -15.88
N TYR A 335 13.75 21.60 -15.06
CA TYR A 335 14.99 22.32 -14.76
C TYR A 335 16.08 21.38 -14.23
N TYR A 336 15.79 20.57 -13.19
CA TYR A 336 16.76 19.64 -12.62
C TYR A 336 17.15 18.52 -13.59
N LEU A 337 16.24 18.02 -14.42
CA LEU A 337 16.54 17.01 -15.42
C LEU A 337 17.53 17.51 -16.49
N ASN A 338 17.45 18.79 -16.85
CA ASN A 338 18.31 19.42 -17.85
C ASN A 338 19.70 19.81 -17.34
N LEU A 339 19.88 19.91 -16.01
CA LEU A 339 21.22 20.17 -15.44
C LEU A 339 22.14 18.99 -15.72
N LYS A 340 23.42 19.30 -15.99
CA LYS A 340 24.48 18.29 -16.18
C LYS A 340 25.03 17.75 -14.86
N GLU A 341 24.71 18.39 -13.75
CA GLU A 341 25.17 18.00 -12.42
C GLU A 341 24.66 16.63 -12.03
N PRO A 342 25.46 15.81 -11.32
CA PRO A 342 25.01 14.56 -10.73
C PRO A 342 23.98 14.85 -9.61
N MET A 343 22.94 14.03 -9.55
CA MET A 343 21.89 14.18 -8.54
C MET A 343 21.11 12.91 -8.33
N ILE A 344 20.42 12.84 -7.20
CA ILE A 344 19.53 11.76 -6.82
C ILE A 344 18.09 12.22 -6.97
N PHE A 345 17.22 11.40 -7.54
CA PHE A 345 15.79 11.62 -7.60
C PHE A 345 15.06 10.60 -6.74
N LEU A 346 14.18 11.06 -5.86
CA LEU A 346 13.14 10.27 -5.21
C LEU A 346 11.81 10.67 -5.83
N ALA A 347 11.15 9.76 -6.55
CA ALA A 347 9.97 10.13 -7.33
C ALA A 347 8.90 9.03 -7.34
N SER A 348 7.64 9.44 -7.32
CA SER A 348 6.49 8.54 -7.51
C SER A 348 5.99 8.57 -8.98
N ALA A 349 5.36 7.50 -9.46
CA ALA A 349 4.95 6.29 -8.79
C ALA A 349 6.08 5.24 -8.73
N GLY A 350 6.01 4.34 -7.75
CA GLY A 350 7.05 3.33 -7.52
C GLY A 350 7.26 2.34 -8.67
N PHE A 351 6.29 2.17 -9.56
CA PHE A 351 6.39 1.29 -10.75
C PHE A 351 6.80 2.02 -12.03
N CYS A 352 7.08 3.32 -11.99
CA CYS A 352 7.41 4.17 -13.14
C CYS A 352 6.35 4.19 -14.25
N GLN A 353 5.09 3.88 -13.96
CA GLN A 353 4.01 3.87 -14.96
C GLN A 353 3.25 5.19 -15.05
N ALA A 354 3.32 6.00 -14.00
CA ALA A 354 2.67 7.29 -13.88
C ALA A 354 3.57 8.28 -13.13
N GLY A 355 3.13 9.53 -12.98
CA GLY A 355 3.79 10.55 -12.21
C GLY A 355 5.16 10.96 -12.74
N TYR A 356 5.91 11.63 -11.89
CA TYR A 356 7.22 12.18 -12.26
C TYR A 356 8.28 11.10 -12.45
N SER A 357 8.18 9.97 -11.76
CA SER A 357 9.13 8.85 -11.93
C SER A 357 9.17 8.30 -13.36
N LYS A 358 8.02 8.32 -14.07
CA LYS A 358 7.94 7.92 -15.48
C LYS A 358 8.77 8.85 -16.39
N ALA A 359 8.63 10.16 -16.21
CA ALA A 359 9.37 11.18 -16.98
C ALA A 359 10.88 11.12 -16.68
N ILE A 360 11.24 10.99 -15.39
CA ILE A 360 12.64 10.86 -14.98
C ILE A 360 13.24 9.57 -15.56
N CYS A 361 12.51 8.46 -15.48
CA CYS A 361 12.94 7.17 -16.05
C CYS A 361 13.21 7.30 -17.56
N ALA A 362 12.31 7.92 -18.33
CA ALA A 362 12.50 8.16 -19.75
C ALA A 362 13.79 8.97 -20.04
N SER A 363 14.07 10.00 -19.23
CA SER A 363 15.28 10.82 -19.35
C SER A 363 16.57 10.04 -19.02
N LEU A 364 16.53 9.14 -18.04
CA LEU A 364 17.72 8.43 -17.56
C LEU A 364 18.07 7.18 -18.39
N LEU A 365 17.08 6.49 -18.95
CA LEU A 365 17.24 5.22 -19.68
C LEU A 365 18.32 5.22 -20.78
N PRO A 366 18.48 6.28 -21.60
CA PRO A 366 19.43 6.26 -22.73
C PRO A 366 20.91 6.23 -22.34
N SER A 367 21.27 6.51 -21.09
CA SER A 367 22.65 6.68 -20.63
C SER A 367 23.10 5.62 -19.63
N SER A 368 24.25 4.99 -19.88
CA SER A 368 24.91 4.07 -18.94
C SER A 368 25.56 4.79 -17.75
N ASN A 369 25.63 6.13 -17.77
CA ASN A 369 26.12 6.90 -16.63
C ASN A 369 25.06 7.05 -15.53
N ASN A 370 23.81 6.62 -15.79
CA ASN A 370 22.71 6.71 -14.85
C ASN A 370 22.38 5.35 -14.21
N CYS A 371 21.71 5.39 -13.08
CA CYS A 371 21.25 4.20 -12.38
C CYS A 371 19.79 4.35 -11.89
N ILE A 372 19.01 3.27 -11.99
CA ILE A 372 17.68 3.17 -11.38
C ILE A 372 17.77 2.14 -10.26
N VAL A 373 17.36 2.54 -9.04
CA VAL A 373 17.40 1.71 -7.84
C VAL A 373 16.00 1.25 -7.48
N VAL A 374 15.70 -0.01 -7.71
CA VAL A 374 14.39 -0.61 -7.44
C VAL A 374 14.26 -0.93 -5.95
N CYS A 375 13.38 -0.23 -5.24
CA CYS A 375 13.24 -0.28 -3.78
C CYS A 375 12.28 -1.36 -3.26
N GLY A 376 12.15 -2.49 -3.94
CA GLY A 376 11.29 -3.57 -3.49
C GLY A 376 10.72 -4.43 -4.60
N TYR A 377 9.48 -4.91 -4.39
CA TYR A 377 8.78 -5.73 -5.38
C TYR A 377 8.43 -4.90 -6.62
N ALA A 378 8.62 -5.52 -7.78
CA ALA A 378 8.20 -4.98 -9.07
C ALA A 378 7.15 -5.92 -9.66
N MET A 379 5.92 -5.43 -9.85
CA MET A 379 4.84 -6.24 -10.43
C MET A 379 5.15 -6.58 -11.89
N PRO A 380 4.85 -7.81 -12.34
CA PRO A 380 4.93 -8.18 -13.75
C PRO A 380 4.20 -7.15 -14.64
N ASP A 381 4.65 -6.98 -15.88
CA ASP A 381 4.12 -6.02 -16.86
C ASP A 381 4.41 -4.53 -16.59
N THR A 382 4.90 -4.16 -15.41
CA THR A 382 5.27 -2.77 -15.11
C THR A 382 6.57 -2.34 -15.78
N LEU A 383 6.76 -1.02 -15.99
CA LEU A 383 7.99 -0.49 -16.58
C LEU A 383 9.21 -0.85 -15.72
N ILE A 384 9.09 -0.71 -14.40
CA ILE A 384 10.18 -1.03 -13.47
C ILE A 384 10.56 -2.52 -13.50
N TYR A 385 9.59 -3.42 -13.71
CA TYR A 385 9.86 -4.85 -13.89
C TYR A 385 10.67 -5.12 -15.15
N LYS A 386 10.32 -4.48 -16.27
CA LYS A 386 11.04 -4.59 -17.54
C LYS A 386 12.47 -4.06 -17.44
N ILE A 387 12.67 -2.96 -16.71
CA ILE A 387 13.99 -2.39 -16.43
C ILE A 387 14.82 -3.35 -15.58
N LYS A 388 14.25 -3.83 -14.47
CA LYS A 388 14.91 -4.75 -13.54
C LYS A 388 15.42 -6.03 -14.21
N ASN A 389 14.65 -6.58 -15.14
CA ASN A 389 15.00 -7.82 -15.82
C ASN A 389 15.94 -7.63 -17.01
N GLY A 390 16.12 -6.39 -17.50
CA GLY A 390 17.13 -6.04 -18.51
C GLY A 390 16.98 -6.70 -19.89
N THR A 391 15.85 -7.38 -20.15
CA THR A 391 15.68 -8.23 -21.36
C THR A 391 15.47 -7.44 -22.65
N ASN A 392 14.97 -6.19 -22.54
CA ASN A 392 14.60 -5.39 -23.69
C ASN A 392 15.65 -4.31 -24.00
N LYS A 393 16.17 -4.31 -25.21
CA LYS A 393 17.09 -3.28 -25.71
C LYS A 393 16.45 -1.89 -25.80
N TYR A 394 15.15 -1.84 -26.04
CA TYR A 394 14.32 -0.63 -26.07
C TYR A 394 13.08 -0.82 -25.20
N LEU A 395 12.69 0.24 -24.52
CA LEU A 395 11.47 0.31 -23.70
C LEU A 395 10.56 1.41 -24.25
N SER A 396 9.29 1.12 -24.44
CA SER A 396 8.31 2.11 -24.86
C SER A 396 7.71 2.81 -23.65
N ILE A 397 7.76 4.15 -23.65
CA ILE A 397 7.13 5.03 -22.67
C ILE A 397 6.32 6.05 -23.47
N ASP A 398 5.00 6.08 -23.27
CA ASP A 398 4.06 6.97 -23.99
C ASP A 398 4.22 6.91 -25.53
N GLY A 399 4.46 5.70 -26.07
CA GLY A 399 4.62 5.46 -27.50
C GLY A 399 6.03 5.76 -28.05
N ILE A 400 6.93 6.35 -27.24
CA ILE A 400 8.31 6.66 -27.63
C ILE A 400 9.22 5.52 -27.18
N ALA A 401 10.09 5.06 -28.08
CA ALA A 401 11.07 4.01 -27.78
C ALA A 401 12.36 4.59 -27.22
N TYR A 402 12.67 4.27 -25.99
CA TYR A 402 13.93 4.66 -25.32
C TYR A 402 14.91 3.50 -25.28
N ARG A 403 16.18 3.78 -25.59
CA ARG A 403 17.24 2.77 -25.50
C ARG A 403 17.52 2.45 -24.03
N ASN A 404 17.43 1.18 -23.64
CA ASN A 404 17.67 0.72 -22.28
C ASN A 404 19.17 0.49 -22.03
N ARG A 405 19.88 1.55 -21.61
CA ARG A 405 21.31 1.53 -21.27
C ARG A 405 21.58 1.81 -19.79
N CYS A 406 20.58 2.35 -19.08
CA CYS A 406 20.71 2.72 -17.68
C CYS A 406 21.03 1.48 -16.81
N ASN A 407 21.88 1.65 -15.81
CA ASN A 407 22.14 0.60 -14.83
C ASN A 407 20.93 0.39 -13.95
N CYS A 408 20.76 -0.83 -13.46
CA CYS A 408 19.66 -1.17 -12.54
C CYS A 408 20.18 -1.94 -11.34
N VAL A 409 19.86 -1.46 -10.14
CA VAL A 409 20.17 -2.12 -8.86
C VAL A 409 18.89 -2.41 -8.12
N THR A 410 18.79 -3.58 -7.49
CA THR A 410 17.60 -3.97 -6.72
C THR A 410 17.95 -4.08 -5.24
N LEU A 411 17.13 -3.42 -4.42
CA LEU A 411 17.12 -3.54 -2.97
C LEU A 411 16.05 -4.55 -2.56
N LYS A 412 16.33 -5.40 -1.58
CA LYS A 412 15.41 -6.44 -1.11
C LYS A 412 14.72 -6.06 0.20
N SER A 413 15.40 -5.30 1.05
CA SER A 413 15.06 -5.17 2.46
C SER A 413 14.14 -3.99 2.79
N PHE A 414 13.66 -3.26 1.79
CA PHE A 414 12.81 -2.09 2.00
C PHE A 414 11.32 -2.36 1.88
N SER A 415 10.90 -3.62 1.77
CA SER A 415 9.48 -3.95 1.92
C SER A 415 9.04 -3.78 3.37
N SER A 416 7.82 -3.26 3.55
CA SER A 416 7.23 -3.05 4.87
C SER A 416 6.48 -4.28 5.38
N HIS A 417 6.18 -5.30 4.53
CA HIS A 417 5.39 -6.46 4.92
C HIS A 417 6.14 -7.45 5.82
N MET A 418 5.40 -8.09 6.70
CA MET A 418 5.89 -9.15 7.59
C MET A 418 6.44 -10.33 6.79
N ASN A 419 7.56 -10.89 7.23
CA ASN A 419 8.19 -12.06 6.59
C ASN A 419 7.34 -13.32 6.72
N HIS A 420 7.55 -14.28 5.82
CA HIS A 420 6.92 -15.59 5.83
C HIS A 420 6.94 -16.27 7.22
N ASP A 421 8.14 -16.39 7.82
CA ASP A 421 8.29 -17.12 9.09
C ASP A 421 7.57 -16.41 10.24
N ASP A 422 7.57 -15.06 10.22
CA ASP A 422 6.89 -14.23 11.22
C ASP A 422 5.36 -14.34 11.06
N LEU A 423 4.84 -14.34 9.82
CA LEU A 423 3.43 -14.57 9.52
C LEU A 423 2.98 -15.96 9.96
N LEU A 424 3.77 -17.00 9.62
CA LEU A 424 3.48 -18.37 9.97
C LEU A 424 3.43 -18.56 11.49
N LYS A 425 4.41 -17.97 12.20
CA LYS A 425 4.44 -17.97 13.67
C LYS A 425 3.23 -17.23 14.23
N TYR A 426 2.97 -15.99 13.77
CA TYR A 426 1.87 -15.18 14.26
C TYR A 426 0.52 -15.88 14.13
N TYR A 427 0.19 -16.39 12.93
CA TYR A 427 -1.08 -17.08 12.72
C TYR A 427 -1.15 -18.44 13.42
N SER A 428 -0.05 -19.19 13.50
CA SER A 428 -0.03 -20.46 14.22
C SER A 428 -0.10 -20.30 15.75
N ASP A 429 0.29 -19.15 16.29
CA ASP A 429 0.14 -18.83 17.71
C ASP A 429 -1.27 -18.30 18.04
N PHE A 430 -2.03 -17.87 17.04
CA PHE A 430 -3.36 -17.35 17.21
C PHE A 430 -4.36 -18.42 17.71
N LEU A 431 -5.26 -18.04 18.61
CA LEU A 431 -6.37 -18.88 19.06
C LEU A 431 -7.62 -18.51 18.22
N ALA A 432 -7.83 -19.21 17.11
CA ALA A 432 -8.92 -18.94 16.18
C ALA A 432 -9.66 -20.22 15.77
N GLU A 433 -10.99 -20.11 15.56
CA GLU A 433 -11.79 -21.17 14.97
C GLU A 433 -11.49 -21.30 13.47
N LYS A 434 -11.32 -20.15 12.79
CA LYS A 434 -11.05 -20.06 11.35
C LYS A 434 -10.01 -18.97 11.06
N ILE A 435 -9.11 -19.26 10.13
CA ILE A 435 -8.10 -18.32 9.62
C ILE A 435 -8.25 -18.26 8.10
N CYS A 436 -8.70 -17.14 7.58
CA CYS A 436 -8.82 -16.86 6.14
C CYS A 436 -7.59 -16.09 5.68
N ILE A 437 -6.90 -16.57 4.66
CA ILE A 437 -5.71 -15.92 4.10
C ILE A 437 -6.10 -15.13 2.84
N VAL A 438 -5.74 -13.85 2.83
CA VAL A 438 -5.97 -12.86 1.76
C VAL A 438 -4.66 -12.19 1.36
N HIS A 439 -4.71 -11.26 0.40
CA HIS A 439 -3.63 -10.37 0.02
C HIS A 439 -2.33 -11.12 -0.35
N SER A 440 -2.46 -12.07 -1.26
CA SER A 440 -1.34 -12.90 -1.74
C SER A 440 -1.63 -13.45 -3.12
N GLU A 441 -0.60 -13.66 -3.93
CA GLU A 441 -0.73 -14.40 -5.19
C GLU A 441 -1.24 -15.82 -4.92
N MET A 442 -2.14 -16.32 -5.75
CA MET A 442 -2.90 -17.54 -5.46
C MET A 442 -2.00 -18.75 -5.21
N GLN A 443 -0.94 -18.93 -6.01
CA GLN A 443 -0.03 -20.08 -5.86
C GLN A 443 0.71 -20.04 -4.51
N ASP A 444 1.33 -18.90 -4.19
CA ASP A 444 2.07 -18.69 -2.94
C ASP A 444 1.14 -18.86 -1.72
N LYS A 445 -0.11 -18.39 -1.84
CA LYS A 445 -1.13 -18.49 -0.80
C LYS A 445 -1.55 -19.93 -0.51
N ILE A 446 -1.74 -20.74 -1.55
CA ILE A 446 -2.10 -22.17 -1.38
C ILE A 446 -1.01 -22.89 -0.58
N GLU A 447 0.26 -22.69 -0.92
CA GLU A 447 1.40 -23.27 -0.22
C GLU A 447 1.44 -22.83 1.24
N PHE A 448 1.30 -21.52 1.49
CA PHE A 448 1.26 -20.95 2.84
C PHE A 448 0.09 -21.48 3.68
N CYS A 449 -1.11 -21.59 3.11
CA CYS A 449 -2.28 -22.15 3.81
C CYS A 449 -2.06 -23.59 4.23
N ASN A 450 -1.45 -24.42 3.37
CA ASN A 450 -1.14 -25.82 3.70
C ASN A 450 -0.12 -25.89 4.83
N GLU A 451 0.96 -25.10 4.75
CA GLU A 451 1.98 -25.05 5.79
C GLU A 451 1.41 -24.57 7.13
N LEU A 452 0.59 -23.51 7.12
CA LEU A 452 -0.06 -22.99 8.33
C LEU A 452 -0.99 -24.04 8.96
N GLN A 453 -1.75 -24.80 8.14
CA GLN A 453 -2.62 -25.85 8.65
C GLN A 453 -1.80 -26.99 9.30
N GLU A 454 -0.63 -27.31 8.76
CA GLU A 454 0.29 -28.29 9.37
C GLU A 454 0.87 -27.78 10.69
N GLU A 455 1.28 -26.50 10.75
CA GLU A 455 1.78 -25.89 11.99
C GLU A 455 0.71 -25.85 13.09
N LEU A 456 -0.54 -25.57 12.76
CA LEU A 456 -1.66 -25.67 13.72
C LEU A 456 -1.81 -27.10 14.26
N ARG A 457 -1.72 -28.12 13.41
CA ARG A 457 -1.78 -29.53 13.83
C ARG A 457 -0.62 -29.90 14.76
N LYS A 458 0.62 -29.52 14.44
CA LYS A 458 1.80 -29.71 15.30
C LYS A 458 1.63 -29.09 16.69
N LYS A 459 0.95 -27.96 16.77
CA LYS A 459 0.63 -27.23 18.01
C LYS A 459 -0.65 -27.73 18.70
N ASN A 460 -1.26 -28.82 18.21
CA ASN A 460 -2.54 -29.36 18.71
C ASN A 460 -3.69 -28.34 18.73
N LYS A 461 -3.72 -27.40 17.74
CA LYS A 461 -4.78 -26.42 17.59
C LYS A 461 -5.82 -26.90 16.58
N THR A 462 -7.10 -26.65 16.89
CA THR A 462 -8.26 -27.11 16.09
C THR A 462 -8.69 -26.09 15.00
N GLY A 463 -8.03 -24.95 14.90
CA GLY A 463 -8.33 -23.90 13.94
C GLY A 463 -8.24 -24.40 12.48
N ARG A 464 -9.22 -23.98 11.66
CA ARG A 464 -9.26 -24.31 10.23
C ARG A 464 -8.68 -23.16 9.39
N VAL A 465 -7.70 -23.44 8.55
CA VAL A 465 -7.17 -22.50 7.55
C VAL A 465 -8.03 -22.55 6.29
N ILE A 466 -8.38 -21.40 5.76
CA ILE A 466 -9.18 -21.22 4.55
C ILE A 466 -8.36 -20.39 3.56
N CYS A 467 -7.98 -21.02 2.46
CA CYS A 467 -7.41 -20.33 1.32
C CYS A 467 -8.55 -19.62 0.56
N THR A 468 -8.62 -18.31 0.66
CA THR A 468 -9.72 -17.54 0.08
C THR A 468 -9.65 -17.45 -1.45
N ASN A 469 -10.80 -17.29 -2.07
CA ASN A 469 -10.98 -16.95 -3.48
C ASN A 469 -12.23 -16.05 -3.64
N LYS A 470 -12.53 -15.65 -4.85
CA LYS A 470 -13.67 -14.74 -5.18
C LYS A 470 -15.06 -15.28 -4.78
N ASP A 471 -15.18 -16.58 -4.53
CA ASP A 471 -16.46 -17.23 -4.20
C ASP A 471 -16.51 -17.62 -2.71
N THR A 472 -15.47 -17.26 -1.93
CA THR A 472 -15.40 -17.62 -0.52
C THR A 472 -16.42 -16.82 0.29
N CYS A 473 -17.21 -17.54 1.06
CA CYS A 473 -18.12 -17.01 2.07
C CYS A 473 -17.97 -17.81 3.36
N VAL A 474 -17.82 -17.13 4.48
CA VAL A 474 -17.67 -17.73 5.82
C VAL A 474 -18.84 -17.34 6.69
N ASN A 475 -19.51 -18.32 7.31
CA ASN A 475 -20.57 -18.10 8.31
C ASN A 475 -20.00 -18.23 9.73
N LEU A 476 -20.42 -17.34 10.62
CA LEU A 476 -20.08 -17.30 12.04
C LEU A 476 -21.30 -17.51 12.93
#